data_e70c8d765b0a07837fca34efdb2cd267
#
_entry.id   e70c8d765b0a07837fca34efdb2cd267
#
_cell.length_a   1.000
_cell.length_b   1.000
_cell.length_c   1.000
_cell.angle_alpha   90.00
_cell.angle_beta   90.00
_cell.angle_gamma   90.00
#
_symmetry.space_group_name_H-M   'P 1'
#
loop_
_entity.id
_entity.type
_entity.pdbx_description
1 polymer ?
#
loop_
_entity_poly.entity_id
_entity_poly.type
_entity_poly.pdbx_seq_one_letter_code
_entity_poly.pdbx_strand_id
1 'polypeptide(L)'
;MSALELVSLLTELIFVLVFLLVGWSAVRRRTRTGVDIALFFGAIAVFIVESRVITTLGLEQVELATDVVTILVIAMPYLLLRLVDDFSNVPFVANRLAEAGLIFSAIAFLATVGQPPTSIVLVIVIYFAALATYCAVKFIRAARRSSGVTRRRLEAVAAATLLLGLTILVAGLSPLVPAAAGALDGLVQVLALGSAIAYFVGFAPPPILRRAWQEPELRAFLRRAASLPRLPDTASIVRALQEGAGATLGARATIGLYDRETNTLRFQDPHGVLPNEIGPSDYLIWRSFETQRPEYYADAARAHPGLAQAFRAHGVRSLLIAPISAAAERLGALEAYTDHQPVFSEDDLDLVRLLADQAAVILESRSLIDEAARVRAHEEAARLKEDFISAAAHDLKTPLTTLVAQAQFLERRAVTEPSAPPDITGIRRIVLEARRLSALVVELLDAARLEQGKLVGEREPVDLVELARDVAGREPYQGRRITLSADAPVVGNYDPRRIGQVLENLVENAVKYSPEESEVRVEITMRDGVARIDVSDNGIGIPAGDLPQIFERFHRGTNVDDRRFAGMGLGLFICKGIVEQHGGRISVDSRVGTGTTFHVVLPLGGAA
;
A
#
# COMPACT_ATOMS: atom_id res chain seq x y z
N MET A 1 35.16 51.35 12.49
CA MET A 1 34.09 50.98 11.55
C MET A 1 32.77 51.47 12.09
N SER A 2 32.07 52.23 11.31
CA SER A 2 30.69 52.62 11.63
C SER A 2 29.73 51.40 11.49
N ALA A 3 28.55 51.46 12.10
CA ALA A 3 27.57 50.40 11.96
C ALA A 3 27.18 50.17 10.47
N LEU A 4 27.13 51.24 9.68
CA LEU A 4 26.84 51.16 8.24
C LEU A 4 27.97 50.49 7.43
N GLU A 5 29.23 50.75 7.77
CA GLU A 5 30.37 50.04 7.14
C GLU A 5 30.38 48.54 7.45
N LEU A 6 29.96 48.15 8.65
CA LEU A 6 29.81 46.74 9.02
C LEU A 6 28.68 46.05 8.23
N VAL A 7 27.53 46.73 8.06
CA VAL A 7 26.39 46.23 7.27
C VAL A 7 26.81 46.06 5.80
N SER A 8 27.50 47.03 5.22
CA SER A 8 28.04 46.95 3.85
C SER A 8 28.98 45.75 3.69
N LEU A 9 29.95 45.61 4.60
CA LEU A 9 30.88 44.49 4.55
C LEU A 9 30.20 43.12 4.63
N LEU A 10 29.22 42.97 5.52
CA LEU A 10 28.45 41.73 5.65
C LEU A 10 27.67 41.43 4.37
N THR A 11 27.04 42.44 3.77
CA THR A 11 26.29 42.28 2.50
C THR A 11 27.21 41.78 1.38
N GLU A 12 28.38 42.40 1.23
CA GLU A 12 29.37 42.03 0.22
C GLU A 12 29.88 40.59 0.43
N LEU A 13 30.22 40.23 1.68
CA LEU A 13 30.69 38.88 2.02
C LEU A 13 29.64 37.82 1.71
N ILE A 14 28.35 38.10 1.99
CA ILE A 14 27.27 37.16 1.71
C ILE A 14 27.10 36.98 0.19
N PHE A 15 27.10 38.04 -0.61
CA PHE A 15 26.94 37.90 -2.07
C PHE A 15 28.12 37.15 -2.70
N VAL A 16 29.37 37.45 -2.27
CA VAL A 16 30.58 36.73 -2.73
C VAL A 16 30.51 35.25 -2.32
N LEU A 17 30.08 34.95 -1.09
CA LEU A 17 29.91 33.57 -0.61
C LEU A 17 28.88 32.83 -1.45
N VAL A 18 27.73 33.45 -1.74
CA VAL A 18 26.69 32.85 -2.59
C VAL A 18 27.24 32.56 -3.98
N PHE A 19 27.97 33.53 -4.58
CA PHE A 19 28.62 33.34 -5.87
C PHE A 19 29.57 32.14 -5.88
N LEU A 20 30.43 32.03 -4.86
CA LEU A 20 31.40 30.92 -4.76
C LEU A 20 30.70 29.57 -4.64
N LEU A 21 29.68 29.47 -3.79
CA LEU A 21 28.92 28.24 -3.58
C LEU A 21 28.14 27.83 -4.83
N VAL A 22 27.43 28.77 -5.46
CA VAL A 22 26.64 28.50 -6.67
C VAL A 22 27.56 28.28 -7.87
N GLY A 23 28.61 29.06 -8.02
CA GLY A 23 29.60 28.89 -9.09
C GLY A 23 30.29 27.54 -9.03
N TRP A 24 30.70 27.09 -7.84
CA TRP A 24 31.26 25.76 -7.63
C TRP A 24 30.26 24.67 -8.07
N SER A 25 28.99 24.81 -7.68
CA SER A 25 27.93 23.88 -8.08
C SER A 25 27.71 23.88 -9.60
N ALA A 26 27.69 25.07 -10.24
CA ALA A 26 27.49 25.20 -11.68
C ALA A 26 28.62 24.55 -12.49
N VAL A 27 29.89 24.74 -12.08
CA VAL A 27 31.04 24.11 -12.74
C VAL A 27 30.99 22.59 -12.64
N ARG A 28 30.60 22.09 -11.46
CA ARG A 28 30.54 20.64 -11.21
C ARG A 28 29.42 19.95 -11.97
N ARG A 29 28.28 20.60 -12.17
CA ARG A 29 27.05 19.97 -12.69
C ARG A 29 26.65 20.38 -14.10
N ARG A 30 27.15 21.49 -14.60
CA ARG A 30 26.93 22.03 -15.95
C ARG A 30 25.44 22.11 -16.37
N THR A 31 24.55 22.42 -15.43
CA THR A 31 23.14 22.67 -15.75
C THR A 31 22.98 24.11 -16.26
N ARG A 32 22.03 24.34 -17.21
CA ARG A 32 21.73 25.68 -17.74
C ARG A 32 21.33 26.62 -16.60
N THR A 33 20.42 26.20 -15.75
CA THR A 33 19.95 26.96 -14.57
C THR A 33 21.11 27.32 -13.63
N GLY A 34 22.02 26.37 -13.35
CA GLY A 34 23.20 26.61 -12.51
C GLY A 34 24.12 27.67 -13.11
N VAL A 35 24.30 27.66 -14.43
CA VAL A 35 25.12 28.67 -15.15
C VAL A 35 24.45 30.05 -15.05
N ASP A 36 23.14 30.13 -15.25
CA ASP A 36 22.41 31.41 -15.20
C ASP A 36 22.39 32.02 -13.80
N ILE A 37 22.30 31.20 -12.75
CA ILE A 37 22.46 31.63 -11.35
C ILE A 37 23.91 32.13 -11.10
N ALA A 38 24.90 31.40 -11.60
CA ALA A 38 26.31 31.78 -11.44
C ALA A 38 26.63 33.09 -12.18
N LEU A 39 26.08 33.32 -13.35
CA LEU A 39 26.21 34.57 -14.09
C LEU A 39 25.57 35.75 -13.35
N PHE A 40 24.39 35.57 -12.79
CA PHE A 40 23.71 36.60 -12.01
C PHE A 40 24.54 37.02 -10.77
N PHE A 41 24.96 36.07 -9.94
CA PHE A 41 25.77 36.37 -8.76
C PHE A 41 27.19 36.77 -9.14
N GLY A 42 27.71 36.30 -10.27
CA GLY A 42 28.99 36.69 -10.81
C GLY A 42 29.03 38.18 -11.16
N ALA A 43 27.98 38.73 -11.77
CA ALA A 43 27.84 40.14 -12.03
C ALA A 43 27.91 40.99 -10.74
N ILE A 44 27.21 40.52 -9.67
CA ILE A 44 27.27 41.20 -8.36
C ILE A 44 28.67 41.09 -7.74
N ALA A 45 29.28 39.92 -7.78
CA ALA A 45 30.60 39.70 -7.19
C ALA A 45 31.71 40.54 -7.88
N VAL A 46 31.67 40.64 -9.22
CA VAL A 46 32.62 41.47 -9.98
C VAL A 46 32.45 42.94 -9.60
N PHE A 47 31.22 43.46 -9.50
CA PHE A 47 30.94 44.82 -9.05
C PHE A 47 31.49 45.08 -7.65
N ILE A 48 31.28 44.16 -6.69
CA ILE A 48 31.77 44.29 -5.31
C ILE A 48 33.31 44.31 -5.28
N VAL A 49 33.94 43.38 -5.99
CA VAL A 49 35.42 43.27 -6.01
C VAL A 49 36.03 44.50 -6.63
N GLU A 50 35.52 44.98 -7.77
CA GLU A 50 36.00 46.20 -8.40
C GLU A 50 35.89 47.40 -7.46
N SER A 51 34.70 47.64 -6.90
CA SER A 51 34.48 48.75 -5.96
C SER A 51 35.45 48.70 -4.76
N ARG A 52 35.75 47.53 -4.22
CA ARG A 52 36.65 47.34 -3.09
C ARG A 52 38.14 47.53 -3.50
N VAL A 53 38.51 46.99 -4.66
CA VAL A 53 39.91 47.12 -5.16
C VAL A 53 40.25 48.60 -5.40
N ILE A 54 39.33 49.34 -6.07
CA ILE A 54 39.51 50.77 -6.31
C ILE A 54 39.62 51.53 -4.99
N THR A 55 38.70 51.29 -4.03
CA THR A 55 38.66 52.00 -2.75
C THR A 55 39.87 51.67 -1.87
N THR A 56 40.35 50.41 -1.84
CA THR A 56 41.42 49.95 -0.93
C THR A 56 42.81 50.29 -1.45
N LEU A 57 43.01 50.22 -2.78
CA LEU A 57 44.31 50.47 -3.39
C LEU A 57 44.48 51.92 -3.81
N GLY A 58 43.47 52.78 -3.68
CA GLY A 58 43.52 54.18 -4.07
C GLY A 58 43.82 54.39 -5.57
N LEU A 59 43.38 53.38 -6.39
CA LEU A 59 43.63 53.43 -7.83
C LEU A 59 42.72 54.47 -8.47
N GLU A 60 43.22 55.22 -9.42
CA GLU A 60 42.39 56.01 -10.31
C GLU A 60 41.43 55.04 -11.07
N GLN A 61 40.16 55.41 -11.19
CA GLN A 61 39.19 54.57 -11.89
C GLN A 61 39.65 54.37 -13.34
N VAL A 62 39.85 53.11 -13.72
CA VAL A 62 40.07 52.77 -15.12
C VAL A 62 38.70 52.80 -15.79
N GLU A 63 38.41 53.89 -16.54
CA GLU A 63 37.11 54.14 -17.17
C GLU A 63 36.52 52.90 -17.86
N LEU A 64 37.37 52.16 -18.60
CA LEU A 64 36.94 50.96 -19.30
C LEU A 64 36.49 49.84 -18.35
N ALA A 65 37.11 49.65 -17.20
CA ALA A 65 36.76 48.61 -16.23
C ALA A 65 35.44 48.96 -15.54
N THR A 66 35.26 50.21 -15.15
CA THR A 66 34.03 50.72 -14.53
C THR A 66 32.83 50.65 -15.50
N ASP A 67 33.04 50.95 -16.79
CA ASP A 67 32.01 50.83 -17.82
C ASP A 67 31.56 49.38 -18.01
N VAL A 68 32.50 48.43 -18.08
CA VAL A 68 32.17 47.01 -18.22
C VAL A 68 31.39 46.50 -17.01
N VAL A 69 31.79 46.89 -15.81
CA VAL A 69 31.12 46.46 -14.57
C VAL A 69 29.70 47.09 -14.48
N THR A 70 29.57 48.37 -14.86
CA THR A 70 28.25 49.02 -14.88
C THR A 70 27.29 48.36 -15.88
N ILE A 71 27.81 47.94 -17.05
CA ILE A 71 27.01 47.18 -18.03
C ILE A 71 26.58 45.81 -17.44
N LEU A 72 27.46 45.13 -16.69
CA LEU A 72 27.10 43.89 -16.00
C LEU A 72 25.98 44.11 -14.97
N VAL A 73 26.02 45.22 -14.23
CA VAL A 73 24.93 45.57 -13.29
C VAL A 73 23.63 45.87 -14.04
N ILE A 74 23.70 46.59 -15.15
CA ILE A 74 22.51 46.87 -16.03
C ILE A 74 21.94 45.54 -16.60
N ALA A 75 22.79 44.51 -16.82
CA ALA A 75 22.34 43.22 -17.33
C ALA A 75 21.69 42.30 -16.27
N MET A 76 21.87 42.58 -14.97
CA MET A 76 21.38 41.72 -13.88
C MET A 76 19.87 41.39 -13.97
N PRO A 77 18.95 42.34 -14.21
CA PRO A 77 17.51 42.02 -14.31
C PRO A 77 17.20 41.09 -15.48
N TYR A 78 17.94 41.23 -16.60
CA TYR A 78 17.82 40.31 -17.73
C TYR A 78 18.35 38.91 -17.41
N LEU A 79 19.49 38.80 -16.71
CA LEU A 79 20.01 37.50 -16.24
C LEU A 79 19.03 36.83 -15.28
N LEU A 80 18.38 37.60 -14.43
CA LEU A 80 17.34 37.10 -13.54
C LEU A 80 16.09 36.62 -14.32
N LEU A 81 15.66 37.34 -15.37
CA LEU A 81 14.57 36.93 -16.23
C LEU A 81 14.90 35.62 -16.98
N ARG A 82 16.14 35.48 -17.44
CA ARG A 82 16.62 34.28 -18.11
C ARG A 82 16.58 33.07 -17.17
N LEU A 83 16.97 33.28 -15.90
CA LEU A 83 16.79 32.26 -14.86
C LEU A 83 15.32 31.88 -14.66
N VAL A 84 14.40 32.88 -14.67
CA VAL A 84 12.97 32.64 -14.56
C VAL A 84 12.44 31.85 -15.77
N ASP A 85 12.95 32.08 -16.97
CA ASP A 85 12.55 31.39 -18.19
C ASP A 85 12.88 29.89 -18.15
N ASP A 86 13.92 29.47 -17.44
CA ASP A 86 14.29 28.06 -17.30
C ASP A 86 13.17 27.20 -16.67
N PHE A 87 12.39 27.74 -15.74
CA PHE A 87 11.34 26.99 -15.03
C PHE A 87 9.92 27.53 -15.23
N SER A 88 9.78 28.74 -15.75
CA SER A 88 8.50 29.39 -15.96
C SER A 88 8.46 30.00 -17.35
N ASN A 89 7.76 29.40 -18.29
CA ASN A 89 7.64 29.92 -19.65
C ASN A 89 7.37 31.44 -19.64
N VAL A 90 8.37 32.22 -19.98
CA VAL A 90 8.25 33.67 -20.13
C VAL A 90 7.68 33.95 -21.51
N PRO A 91 6.62 34.78 -21.63
CA PRO A 91 6.08 35.12 -22.92
C PRO A 91 7.15 35.74 -23.81
N PHE A 92 7.17 35.40 -25.09
CA PHE A 92 8.12 35.93 -26.07
C PHE A 92 8.19 37.47 -26.05
N VAL A 93 7.03 38.15 -25.89
CA VAL A 93 6.97 39.60 -25.79
C VAL A 93 7.72 40.14 -24.57
N ALA A 94 7.61 39.48 -23.40
CA ALA A 94 8.31 39.91 -22.19
C ALA A 94 9.83 39.76 -22.34
N ASN A 95 10.31 38.63 -22.94
CA ASN A 95 11.71 38.45 -23.26
C ASN A 95 12.25 39.53 -24.21
N ARG A 96 11.53 39.84 -25.29
CA ARG A 96 11.94 40.88 -26.25
C ARG A 96 11.95 42.29 -25.64
N LEU A 97 10.99 42.59 -24.78
CA LEU A 97 10.97 43.89 -24.07
C LEU A 97 12.15 43.99 -23.09
N ALA A 98 12.50 42.90 -22.40
CA ALA A 98 13.64 42.88 -21.52
C ALA A 98 15.00 43.02 -22.27
N GLU A 99 15.13 42.33 -23.42
CA GLU A 99 16.29 42.49 -24.31
C GLU A 99 16.40 43.90 -24.84
N ALA A 100 15.31 44.47 -25.33
CA ALA A 100 15.30 45.84 -25.82
C ALA A 100 15.63 46.87 -24.72
N GLY A 101 15.07 46.66 -23.49
CA GLY A 101 15.40 47.48 -22.33
C GLY A 101 16.86 47.40 -21.91
N LEU A 102 17.48 46.22 -21.96
CA LEU A 102 18.89 46.02 -21.71
C LEU A 102 19.76 46.77 -22.75
N ILE A 103 19.47 46.54 -24.03
CA ILE A 103 20.21 47.17 -25.13
C ILE A 103 20.08 48.71 -25.05
N PHE A 104 18.88 49.23 -24.86
CA PHE A 104 18.63 50.66 -24.68
C PHE A 104 19.43 51.24 -23.51
N SER A 105 19.36 50.56 -22.33
CA SER A 105 20.04 51.02 -21.11
C SER A 105 21.56 51.02 -21.28
N ALA A 106 22.13 49.97 -21.91
CA ALA A 106 23.57 49.91 -22.19
C ALA A 106 24.03 50.96 -23.18
N ILE A 107 23.32 51.18 -24.29
CA ILE A 107 23.61 52.21 -25.27
C ILE A 107 23.47 53.63 -24.66
N ALA A 108 22.41 53.86 -23.88
CA ALA A 108 22.17 55.17 -23.23
C ALA A 108 23.29 55.49 -22.22
N PHE A 109 23.77 54.49 -21.48
CA PHE A 109 24.90 54.61 -20.55
C PHE A 109 26.21 54.96 -21.33
N LEU A 110 26.55 54.17 -22.34
CA LEU A 110 27.80 54.37 -23.13
C LEU A 110 27.80 55.66 -23.90
N ALA A 111 26.67 56.09 -24.46
CA ALA A 111 26.55 57.34 -25.21
C ALA A 111 26.74 58.60 -24.35
N THR A 112 26.64 58.49 -23.03
CA THR A 112 26.79 59.61 -22.08
C THR A 112 28.18 59.67 -21.44
N VAL A 113 29.15 58.84 -21.94
CA VAL A 113 30.56 58.80 -21.47
C VAL A 113 30.65 58.67 -19.94
N GLY A 114 29.88 57.70 -19.37
CA GLY A 114 29.93 57.39 -17.92
C GLY A 114 29.25 58.41 -17.00
N GLN A 115 28.64 59.50 -17.52
CA GLN A 115 27.90 60.49 -16.74
C GLN A 115 26.48 60.68 -17.27
N PRO A 116 25.60 59.65 -17.10
CA PRO A 116 24.24 59.73 -17.63
C PRO A 116 23.43 60.82 -16.89
N PRO A 117 22.63 61.63 -17.61
CA PRO A 117 21.72 62.60 -16.99
C PRO A 117 20.70 61.87 -16.13
N THR A 118 20.19 62.51 -15.06
CA THR A 118 19.27 61.95 -14.07
C THR A 118 18.06 61.30 -14.69
N SER A 119 17.57 61.80 -15.81
CA SER A 119 16.45 61.22 -16.55
C SER A 119 16.75 59.81 -17.12
N ILE A 120 17.95 59.60 -17.63
CA ILE A 120 18.41 58.31 -18.15
C ILE A 120 18.60 57.33 -16.98
N VAL A 121 19.24 57.75 -15.88
CA VAL A 121 19.36 56.92 -14.65
C VAL A 121 18.01 56.47 -14.16
N LEU A 122 17.00 57.39 -14.12
CA LEU A 122 15.65 57.06 -13.68
C LEU A 122 14.98 56.00 -14.58
N VAL A 123 15.16 56.10 -15.90
CA VAL A 123 14.63 55.07 -16.83
C VAL A 123 15.28 53.72 -16.59
N ILE A 124 16.59 53.63 -16.38
CA ILE A 124 17.32 52.39 -16.08
C ILE A 124 16.84 51.80 -14.75
N VAL A 125 16.66 52.64 -13.73
CA VAL A 125 16.18 52.19 -12.40
C VAL A 125 14.74 51.67 -12.48
N ILE A 126 13.87 52.35 -13.22
CA ILE A 126 12.46 51.90 -13.43
C ILE A 126 12.45 50.56 -14.19
N TYR A 127 13.25 50.45 -15.26
CA TYR A 127 13.40 49.18 -15.99
C TYR A 127 13.86 48.04 -15.05
N PHE A 128 14.85 48.27 -14.22
CA PHE A 128 15.33 47.28 -13.26
C PHE A 128 14.23 46.88 -12.27
N ALA A 129 13.60 47.86 -11.62
CA ALA A 129 12.57 47.60 -10.61
C ALA A 129 11.35 46.89 -11.20
N ALA A 130 10.91 47.25 -12.41
CA ALA A 130 9.80 46.59 -13.10
C ALA A 130 10.11 45.13 -13.41
N LEU A 131 11.33 44.87 -13.95
CA LEU A 131 11.73 43.51 -14.30
C LEU A 131 11.99 42.65 -13.07
N ALA A 132 12.59 43.19 -12.00
CA ALA A 132 12.75 42.50 -10.71
C ALA A 132 11.38 42.14 -10.11
N THR A 133 10.40 43.06 -10.15
CA THR A 133 9.04 42.80 -9.68
C THR A 133 8.37 41.68 -10.50
N TYR A 134 8.52 41.72 -11.83
CA TYR A 134 7.99 40.67 -12.70
C TYR A 134 8.60 39.30 -12.34
N CYS A 135 9.92 39.20 -12.17
CA CYS A 135 10.61 37.98 -11.79
C CYS A 135 10.16 37.48 -10.40
N ALA A 136 10.01 38.37 -9.43
CA ALA A 136 9.53 38.01 -8.09
C ALA A 136 8.13 37.42 -8.12
N VAL A 137 7.22 38.00 -8.92
CA VAL A 137 5.85 37.46 -9.12
C VAL A 137 5.93 36.04 -9.72
N LYS A 138 6.83 35.80 -10.67
CA LYS A 138 7.03 34.47 -11.25
C LYS A 138 7.57 33.48 -10.24
N PHE A 139 8.55 33.87 -9.39
CA PHE A 139 9.05 33.03 -8.28
C PHE A 139 7.94 32.71 -7.28
N ILE A 140 7.09 33.68 -6.91
CA ILE A 140 5.95 33.44 -6.00
C ILE A 140 4.96 32.45 -6.63
N ARG A 141 4.67 32.58 -7.93
CA ARG A 141 3.78 31.64 -8.63
C ARG A 141 4.37 30.24 -8.69
N ALA A 142 5.69 30.12 -8.92
CA ALA A 142 6.40 28.84 -8.88
C ALA A 142 6.40 28.25 -7.46
N ALA A 143 6.62 29.06 -6.42
CA ALA A 143 6.56 28.64 -5.03
C ALA A 143 5.19 28.07 -4.65
N ARG A 144 4.08 28.65 -5.13
CA ARG A 144 2.74 28.15 -4.88
C ARG A 144 2.43 26.80 -5.54
N ARG A 145 3.18 26.42 -6.57
CA ARG A 145 3.08 25.13 -7.26
C ARG A 145 4.04 24.08 -6.72
N SER A 146 5.01 24.50 -5.94
CA SER A 146 6.02 23.64 -5.33
C SER A 146 5.67 23.32 -3.88
N SER A 147 6.26 22.28 -3.33
CA SER A 147 6.11 21.84 -1.94
C SER A 147 7.46 21.92 -1.22
N GLY A 148 7.44 21.80 0.09
CA GLY A 148 8.62 21.56 0.91
C GLY A 148 9.72 22.60 0.85
N VAL A 149 10.90 22.07 0.75
CA VAL A 149 12.13 22.88 0.69
C VAL A 149 12.13 23.78 -0.53
N THR A 150 11.75 23.25 -1.70
CA THR A 150 11.70 24.00 -2.96
C THR A 150 10.76 25.21 -2.86
N ARG A 151 9.59 25.06 -2.26
CA ARG A 151 8.68 26.17 -1.99
C ARG A 151 9.33 27.27 -1.15
N ARG A 152 9.93 26.91 0.00
CA ARG A 152 10.57 27.85 0.93
C ARG A 152 11.74 28.58 0.27
N ARG A 153 12.53 27.87 -0.52
CA ARG A 153 13.63 28.45 -1.29
C ARG A 153 13.13 29.48 -2.32
N LEU A 154 12.09 29.13 -3.07
CA LEU A 154 11.48 30.04 -4.05
C LEU A 154 10.84 31.27 -3.39
N GLU A 155 10.20 31.12 -2.22
CA GLU A 155 9.69 32.23 -1.42
C GLU A 155 10.84 33.17 -0.98
N ALA A 156 11.98 32.62 -0.54
CA ALA A 156 13.17 33.38 -0.15
C ALA A 156 13.79 34.12 -1.36
N VAL A 157 13.89 33.45 -2.52
CA VAL A 157 14.40 34.07 -3.76
C VAL A 157 13.47 35.19 -4.23
N ALA A 158 12.16 35.00 -4.15
CA ALA A 158 11.20 36.03 -4.49
C ALA A 158 11.33 37.28 -3.59
N ALA A 159 11.43 37.07 -2.28
CA ALA A 159 11.66 38.16 -1.31
C ALA A 159 12.99 38.87 -1.59
N ALA A 160 14.07 38.10 -1.83
CA ALA A 160 15.38 38.64 -2.19
C ALA A 160 15.32 39.53 -3.44
N THR A 161 14.61 39.05 -4.47
CA THR A 161 14.46 39.78 -5.74
C THR A 161 13.68 41.06 -5.57
N LEU A 162 12.60 41.07 -4.77
CA LEU A 162 11.86 42.30 -4.45
C LEU A 162 12.71 43.28 -3.65
N LEU A 163 13.46 42.80 -2.65
CA LEU A 163 14.35 43.65 -1.84
C LEU A 163 15.44 44.25 -2.71
N LEU A 164 16.06 43.49 -3.65
CA LEU A 164 17.05 44.00 -4.57
C LEU A 164 16.48 45.08 -5.49
N GLY A 165 15.29 44.83 -6.07
CA GLY A 165 14.59 45.81 -6.89
C GLY A 165 14.29 47.09 -6.12
N LEU A 166 13.86 46.99 -4.88
CA LEU A 166 13.60 48.12 -4.00
C LEU A 166 14.89 48.84 -3.61
N THR A 167 16.01 48.12 -3.34
CA THR A 167 17.32 48.71 -3.09
C THR A 167 17.73 49.61 -4.22
N ILE A 168 17.66 49.14 -5.46
CA ILE A 168 18.07 49.91 -6.64
C ILE A 168 17.09 51.08 -6.90
N LEU A 169 15.81 50.88 -6.67
CA LEU A 169 14.82 51.95 -6.79
C LEU A 169 15.11 53.11 -5.80
N VAL A 170 15.35 52.78 -4.51
CA VAL A 170 15.65 53.77 -3.47
C VAL A 170 16.99 54.45 -3.73
N ALA A 171 18.04 53.69 -4.13
CA ALA A 171 19.33 54.24 -4.50
C ALA A 171 19.24 55.19 -5.68
N GLY A 172 18.46 54.85 -6.72
CA GLY A 172 18.27 55.71 -7.90
C GLY A 172 17.44 56.95 -7.64
N LEU A 173 16.57 56.96 -6.62
CA LEU A 173 15.79 58.13 -6.20
C LEU A 173 16.52 59.01 -5.19
N SER A 174 17.57 58.53 -4.50
CA SER A 174 18.33 59.29 -3.49
C SER A 174 18.86 60.67 -4.01
N PRO A 175 19.40 60.78 -5.22
CA PRO A 175 19.84 62.06 -5.77
C PRO A 175 18.73 63.10 -5.95
N LEU A 176 17.47 62.71 -6.07
CA LEU A 176 16.32 63.58 -6.24
C LEU A 176 15.84 64.22 -4.92
N VAL A 177 16.28 63.69 -3.77
CA VAL A 177 15.88 64.14 -2.43
C VAL A 177 17.11 64.35 -1.53
N PRO A 178 17.95 65.34 -1.81
CA PRO A 178 19.22 65.52 -1.08
C PRO A 178 19.05 65.71 0.43
N ALA A 179 17.93 66.29 0.87
CA ALA A 179 17.62 66.48 2.28
C ALA A 179 17.45 65.17 3.08
N ALA A 180 17.14 64.06 2.41
CA ALA A 180 16.98 62.74 3.02
C ALA A 180 18.09 61.76 2.66
N ALA A 181 19.13 62.19 1.95
CA ALA A 181 20.17 61.31 1.40
C ALA A 181 20.75 60.33 2.44
N GLY A 182 21.15 60.80 3.62
CA GLY A 182 21.73 59.95 4.67
C GLY A 182 20.76 58.88 5.21
N ALA A 183 19.49 59.22 5.30
CA ALA A 183 18.47 58.24 5.72
C ALA A 183 18.18 57.22 4.60
N LEU A 184 18.16 57.65 3.34
CA LEU A 184 18.00 56.80 2.18
C LEU A 184 19.20 55.85 1.99
N ASP A 185 20.42 56.31 2.19
CA ASP A 185 21.63 55.47 2.13
C ASP A 185 21.62 54.37 3.22
N GLY A 186 21.20 54.70 4.43
CA GLY A 186 20.99 53.71 5.48
C GLY A 186 19.92 52.68 5.11
N LEU A 187 18.80 53.10 4.53
CA LEU A 187 17.75 52.23 4.05
C LEU A 187 18.23 51.30 2.91
N VAL A 188 19.00 51.83 1.96
CA VAL A 188 19.62 51.06 0.86
C VAL A 188 20.47 49.93 1.41
N GLN A 189 21.33 50.21 2.42
CA GLN A 189 22.18 49.18 3.02
C GLN A 189 21.41 48.10 3.75
N VAL A 190 20.34 48.46 4.49
CA VAL A 190 19.47 47.47 5.17
C VAL A 190 18.74 46.60 4.17
N LEU A 191 18.17 47.18 3.10
CA LEU A 191 17.50 46.46 2.04
C LEU A 191 18.47 45.52 1.28
N ALA A 192 19.68 45.98 1.01
CA ALA A 192 20.71 45.19 0.35
C ALA A 192 21.13 43.98 1.21
N LEU A 193 21.35 44.19 2.52
CA LEU A 193 21.63 43.11 3.46
C LEU A 193 20.49 42.10 3.53
N GLY A 194 19.23 42.57 3.62
CA GLY A 194 18.06 41.73 3.60
C GLY A 194 17.96 40.89 2.32
N SER A 195 18.23 41.51 1.16
CA SER A 195 18.33 40.82 -0.14
C SER A 195 19.43 39.74 -0.14
N ALA A 196 20.61 40.07 0.33
CA ALA A 196 21.74 39.13 0.38
C ALA A 196 21.45 37.91 1.25
N ILE A 197 20.87 38.11 2.45
CA ILE A 197 20.46 37.03 3.35
C ILE A 197 19.39 36.18 2.71
N ALA A 198 18.38 36.80 2.09
CA ALA A 198 17.28 36.07 1.47
C ALA A 198 17.77 35.26 0.24
N TYR A 199 18.68 35.79 -0.58
CA TYR A 199 19.33 35.03 -1.65
C TYR A 199 20.18 33.87 -1.10
N PHE A 200 20.93 34.09 -0.03
CA PHE A 200 21.71 33.03 0.61
C PHE A 200 20.81 31.90 1.08
N VAL A 201 19.73 32.22 1.77
CA VAL A 201 18.71 31.25 2.22
C VAL A 201 18.04 30.55 1.04
N GLY A 202 17.80 31.25 -0.06
CA GLY A 202 17.19 30.70 -1.26
C GLY A 202 18.09 29.76 -2.06
N PHE A 203 19.31 30.19 -2.37
CA PHE A 203 20.23 29.47 -3.27
C PHE A 203 21.21 28.54 -2.54
N ALA A 204 21.61 28.86 -1.32
CA ALA A 204 22.60 28.11 -0.54
C ALA A 204 22.13 27.89 0.92
N PRO A 205 20.93 27.35 1.17
CA PRO A 205 20.44 27.18 2.54
C PRO A 205 21.34 26.26 3.35
N PRO A 206 21.65 26.61 4.62
CA PRO A 206 22.41 25.77 5.52
C PRO A 206 21.68 24.40 5.72
N PRO A 207 22.43 23.30 5.95
CA PRO A 207 21.84 21.97 6.12
C PRO A 207 20.80 21.88 7.24
N ILE A 208 20.99 22.65 8.33
CA ILE A 208 20.06 22.70 9.47
C ILE A 208 18.71 23.25 9.01
N LEU A 209 18.70 24.33 8.23
CA LEU A 209 17.48 24.95 7.74
C LEU A 209 16.76 24.05 6.72
N ARG A 210 17.51 23.39 5.86
CA ARG A 210 17.00 22.42 4.88
C ARG A 210 16.30 21.26 5.58
N ARG A 211 16.90 20.68 6.63
CA ARG A 211 16.29 19.62 7.44
C ARG A 211 15.01 20.10 8.14
N ALA A 212 15.04 21.28 8.76
CA ALA A 212 13.88 21.85 9.43
C ALA A 212 12.68 22.08 8.48
N TRP A 213 12.93 22.35 7.21
CA TRP A 213 11.89 22.51 6.19
C TRP A 213 11.36 21.18 5.64
N GLN A 214 12.17 20.12 5.62
CA GLN A 214 11.76 18.76 5.19
C GLN A 214 10.91 18.05 6.26
N GLU A 215 11.20 18.31 7.53
CA GLU A 215 10.62 17.55 8.66
C GLU A 215 9.08 17.56 8.74
N PRO A 216 8.36 18.71 8.55
CA PRO A 216 6.90 18.73 8.64
C PRO A 216 6.20 17.87 7.58
N GLU A 217 6.73 17.87 6.35
CA GLU A 217 6.17 17.12 5.22
C GLU A 217 6.42 15.63 5.38
N LEU A 218 7.63 15.27 5.79
CA LEU A 218 7.97 13.90 6.12
C LEU A 218 7.08 13.36 7.26
N ARG A 219 6.88 14.14 8.32
CA ARG A 219 5.97 13.75 9.42
C ARG A 219 4.52 13.60 8.96
N ALA A 220 4.06 14.45 8.05
CA ALA A 220 2.71 14.35 7.49
C ALA A 220 2.56 13.10 6.62
N PHE A 221 3.56 12.76 5.82
CA PHE A 221 3.61 11.52 5.05
C PHE A 221 3.64 10.30 5.97
N LEU A 222 4.56 10.25 6.95
CA LEU A 222 4.69 9.12 7.89
C LEU A 222 3.42 8.87 8.70
N ARG A 223 2.70 9.91 9.12
CA ARG A 223 1.41 9.75 9.82
C ARG A 223 0.35 9.07 8.94
N ARG A 224 0.30 9.41 7.66
CA ARG A 224 -0.58 8.75 6.69
C ARG A 224 -0.10 7.32 6.40
N ALA A 225 1.19 7.14 6.26
CA ALA A 225 1.83 5.87 5.95
C ALA A 225 1.68 4.81 7.06
N ALA A 226 1.60 5.20 8.33
CA ALA A 226 1.50 4.27 9.47
C ALA A 226 0.27 3.34 9.44
N SER A 227 -0.81 3.73 8.76
CA SER A 227 -2.01 2.90 8.59
C SER A 227 -2.01 2.05 7.33
N LEU A 228 -1.12 2.31 6.38
CA LEU A 228 -1.11 1.66 5.07
C LEU A 228 -0.87 0.14 5.10
N PRO A 229 0.00 -0.43 5.96
CA PRO A 229 0.19 -1.88 6.01
C PRO A 229 -1.07 -2.66 6.41
N ARG A 230 -2.09 -1.97 6.97
CA ARG A 230 -3.38 -2.57 7.36
C ARG A 230 -4.41 -2.56 6.24
N LEU A 231 -4.14 -1.96 5.10
CA LEU A 231 -5.04 -2.00 3.95
C LEU A 231 -5.20 -3.43 3.44
N PRO A 232 -6.36 -3.76 2.83
CA PRO A 232 -6.70 -5.15 2.50
C PRO A 232 -5.75 -5.78 1.48
N ASP A 233 -5.22 -5.00 0.55
CA ASP A 233 -4.38 -5.50 -0.55
C ASP A 233 -3.22 -4.55 -0.89
N THR A 234 -2.19 -5.10 -1.53
CA THR A 234 -1.00 -4.37 -1.97
C THR A 234 -1.34 -3.26 -2.98
N ALA A 235 -2.35 -3.46 -3.82
CA ALA A 235 -2.76 -2.47 -4.81
C ALA A 235 -3.30 -1.18 -4.16
N SER A 236 -4.07 -1.32 -3.10
CA SER A 236 -4.56 -0.19 -2.29
C SER A 236 -3.42 0.55 -1.58
N ILE A 237 -2.41 -0.19 -1.11
CA ILE A 237 -1.20 0.41 -0.50
C ILE A 237 -0.43 1.22 -1.54
N VAL A 238 -0.18 0.65 -2.73
CA VAL A 238 0.53 1.32 -3.83
C VAL A 238 -0.19 2.59 -4.24
N ARG A 239 -1.51 2.55 -4.42
CA ARG A 239 -2.31 3.72 -4.76
C ARG A 239 -2.19 4.83 -3.71
N ALA A 240 -2.30 4.48 -2.43
CA ALA A 240 -2.18 5.44 -1.34
C ALA A 240 -0.75 6.04 -1.24
N LEU A 241 0.28 5.25 -1.53
CA LEU A 241 1.66 5.72 -1.62
C LEU A 241 1.87 6.68 -2.80
N GLN A 242 1.31 6.36 -3.98
CA GLN A 242 1.33 7.23 -5.17
C GLN A 242 0.66 8.57 -4.89
N GLU A 243 -0.55 8.55 -4.33
CA GLU A 243 -1.28 9.77 -3.95
C GLU A 243 -0.53 10.58 -2.89
N GLY A 244 0.02 9.91 -1.88
CA GLY A 244 0.83 10.54 -0.83
C GLY A 244 2.10 11.17 -1.35
N ALA A 245 2.83 10.47 -2.21
CA ALA A 245 4.04 10.98 -2.87
C ALA A 245 3.71 12.15 -3.80
N GLY A 246 2.67 12.01 -4.62
CA GLY A 246 2.20 13.08 -5.50
C GLY A 246 1.82 14.35 -4.75
N ALA A 247 1.06 14.22 -3.66
CA ALA A 247 0.68 15.35 -2.81
C ALA A 247 1.88 16.02 -2.13
N THR A 248 2.87 15.24 -1.71
CA THR A 248 4.07 15.74 -1.04
C THR A 248 5.01 16.45 -2.02
N LEU A 249 5.12 15.95 -3.24
CA LEU A 249 5.96 16.52 -4.30
C LEU A 249 5.27 17.68 -5.04
N GLY A 250 3.94 17.82 -4.93
CA GLY A 250 3.17 18.71 -5.81
C GLY A 250 3.22 18.27 -7.27
N ALA A 251 3.37 16.96 -7.51
CA ALA A 251 3.57 16.34 -8.81
C ALA A 251 2.66 15.10 -8.95
N ARG A 252 2.61 14.52 -10.14
CA ARG A 252 2.00 13.18 -10.31
C ARG A 252 3.06 12.13 -10.04
N ALA A 253 2.69 11.06 -9.36
CA ALA A 253 3.62 9.98 -9.02
C ALA A 253 3.04 8.62 -9.39
N THR A 254 3.89 7.71 -9.84
CA THR A 254 3.55 6.31 -10.08
C THR A 254 4.60 5.39 -9.45
N ILE A 255 4.19 4.19 -9.05
CA ILE A 255 5.06 3.17 -8.48
C ILE A 255 4.96 1.91 -9.33
N GLY A 256 6.11 1.41 -9.78
CA GLY A 256 6.24 0.09 -10.38
C GLY A 256 6.76 -0.90 -9.35
N LEU A 257 6.02 -1.99 -9.11
CA LEU A 257 6.46 -3.09 -8.28
C LEU A 257 7.17 -4.14 -9.11
N TYR A 258 8.29 -4.64 -8.61
CA TYR A 258 9.06 -5.68 -9.28
C TYR A 258 8.44 -7.06 -9.07
N ASP A 259 8.15 -7.73 -10.18
CA ASP A 259 7.75 -9.12 -10.22
C ASP A 259 8.94 -9.99 -10.61
N ARG A 260 9.36 -10.87 -9.70
CA ARG A 260 10.50 -11.77 -9.91
C ARG A 260 10.23 -12.87 -10.94
N GLU A 261 8.98 -13.33 -11.03
CA GLU A 261 8.62 -14.44 -11.94
C GLU A 261 8.67 -14.00 -13.40
N THR A 262 8.17 -12.80 -13.68
CA THR A 262 8.15 -12.24 -15.03
C THR A 262 9.37 -11.38 -15.35
N ASN A 263 10.18 -11.01 -14.33
CA ASN A 263 11.28 -10.07 -14.42
C ASN A 263 10.83 -8.72 -15.01
N THR A 264 9.69 -8.19 -14.51
CA THR A 264 9.11 -6.93 -14.97
C THR A 264 8.77 -6.01 -13.80
N LEU A 265 8.70 -4.71 -14.07
CA LEU A 265 8.05 -3.74 -13.19
C LEU A 265 6.58 -3.63 -13.60
N ARG A 266 5.65 -3.93 -12.68
CA ARG A 266 4.21 -3.80 -12.88
C ARG A 266 3.70 -2.49 -12.32
N PHE A 267 2.96 -1.75 -13.13
CA PHE A 267 2.42 -0.44 -12.80
C PHE A 267 0.90 -0.48 -12.69
N GLN A 268 0.42 0.27 -11.71
CA GLN A 268 -0.96 0.73 -11.68
C GLN A 268 -0.93 2.24 -11.91
N ASP A 269 -0.60 2.64 -13.17
CA ASP A 269 -0.47 4.06 -13.50
C ASP A 269 -1.85 4.72 -13.71
N PRO A 270 -2.32 5.52 -12.73
CA PRO A 270 -3.61 6.21 -12.84
C PRO A 270 -3.58 7.33 -13.88
N HIS A 271 -2.39 7.65 -14.40
CA HIS A 271 -2.16 8.77 -15.33
C HIS A 271 -2.00 8.31 -16.77
N GLY A 272 -1.83 7.02 -17.02
CA GLY A 272 -1.73 6.43 -18.35
C GLY A 272 -0.49 6.85 -19.14
N VAL A 273 0.58 7.23 -18.45
CA VAL A 273 1.84 7.68 -19.07
C VAL A 273 2.74 6.50 -19.40
N LEU A 274 2.81 5.50 -18.50
CA LEU A 274 3.60 4.30 -18.66
C LEU A 274 2.75 3.09 -19.08
N PRO A 275 3.33 2.12 -19.77
CA PRO A 275 2.70 0.82 -19.97
C PRO A 275 2.53 0.10 -18.63
N ASN A 276 1.56 -0.84 -18.55
CA ASN A 276 1.27 -1.58 -17.31
C ASN A 276 2.43 -2.48 -16.86
N GLU A 277 3.29 -2.89 -17.79
CA GLU A 277 4.47 -3.72 -17.50
C GLU A 277 5.68 -3.21 -18.28
N ILE A 278 6.82 -3.12 -17.60
CA ILE A 278 8.11 -2.75 -18.18
C ILE A 278 9.13 -3.79 -17.75
N GLY A 279 9.70 -4.50 -18.72
CA GLY A 279 10.80 -5.44 -18.52
C GLY A 279 12.17 -4.80 -18.70
N PRO A 280 13.25 -5.60 -18.73
CA PRO A 280 14.61 -5.18 -19.07
C PRO A 280 14.63 -4.42 -20.39
N SER A 281 14.90 -3.13 -20.34
CA SER A 281 14.76 -2.25 -21.49
C SER A 281 15.46 -0.92 -21.24
N ASP A 282 15.50 -0.07 -22.26
CA ASP A 282 16.03 1.29 -22.19
C ASP A 282 15.10 2.29 -21.46
N TYR A 283 14.00 1.83 -20.85
CA TYR A 283 13.16 2.70 -20.05
C TYR A 283 13.93 3.27 -18.85
N LEU A 284 13.79 4.58 -18.63
CA LEU A 284 14.54 5.31 -17.59
C LEU A 284 14.25 4.75 -16.19
N ILE A 285 13.00 4.38 -15.92
CA ILE A 285 12.61 3.79 -14.63
C ILE A 285 13.26 2.42 -14.42
N TRP A 286 13.37 1.59 -15.47
CA TRP A 286 14.08 0.31 -15.39
C TRP A 286 15.56 0.53 -15.06
N ARG A 287 16.19 1.51 -15.69
CA ARG A 287 17.60 1.85 -15.45
C ARG A 287 17.83 2.28 -14.00
N SER A 288 16.97 3.11 -13.45
CA SER A 288 17.06 3.53 -12.03
C SER A 288 16.86 2.32 -11.09
N PHE A 289 15.90 1.44 -11.39
CA PHE A 289 15.68 0.19 -10.68
C PHE A 289 16.90 -0.74 -10.75
N GLU A 290 17.54 -0.88 -11.89
CA GLU A 290 18.70 -1.76 -12.09
C GLU A 290 19.96 -1.19 -11.41
N THR A 291 20.25 0.09 -11.62
CA THR A 291 21.44 0.75 -11.08
C THR A 291 21.33 1.13 -9.61
N GLN A 292 20.13 1.07 -9.05
CA GLN A 292 19.83 1.48 -7.67
C GLN A 292 20.26 2.93 -7.37
N ARG A 293 20.10 3.80 -8.37
CA ARG A 293 20.43 5.22 -8.25
C ARG A 293 19.24 6.09 -8.60
N PRO A 294 18.95 7.13 -7.79
CA PRO A 294 17.96 8.11 -8.16
C PRO A 294 18.46 8.94 -9.35
N GLU A 295 17.54 9.26 -10.27
CA GLU A 295 17.85 9.96 -11.51
C GLU A 295 16.86 11.11 -11.74
N TYR A 296 17.38 12.19 -12.33
CA TYR A 296 16.63 13.37 -12.74
C TYR A 296 16.82 13.66 -14.23
N TYR A 297 15.72 13.92 -14.93
CA TYR A 297 15.71 14.29 -16.34
C TYR A 297 14.95 15.58 -16.53
N ALA A 298 15.65 16.62 -16.95
CA ALA A 298 15.10 17.96 -17.16
C ALA A 298 14.12 18.04 -18.35
N ASP A 299 14.31 17.17 -19.36
CA ASP A 299 13.46 17.02 -20.54
C ASP A 299 13.12 15.55 -20.75
N ALA A 300 11.94 15.16 -20.31
CA ALA A 300 11.45 13.79 -20.38
C ALA A 300 11.37 13.29 -21.84
N ALA A 301 10.87 14.13 -22.76
CA ALA A 301 10.69 13.76 -24.15
C ALA A 301 12.03 13.52 -24.88
N ARG A 302 13.05 14.28 -24.51
CA ARG A 302 14.40 14.13 -25.06
C ARG A 302 15.14 12.94 -24.44
N ALA A 303 14.91 12.70 -23.14
CA ALA A 303 15.53 11.61 -22.41
C ALA A 303 15.00 10.24 -22.85
N HIS A 304 13.71 10.16 -23.20
CA HIS A 304 13.07 8.94 -23.70
C HIS A 304 12.25 9.22 -24.97
N PRO A 305 12.86 9.19 -26.17
CA PRO A 305 12.18 9.51 -27.42
C PRO A 305 10.96 8.62 -27.72
N GLY A 306 10.99 7.34 -27.28
CA GLY A 306 9.89 6.39 -27.47
C GLY A 306 8.60 6.78 -26.74
N LEU A 307 8.70 7.52 -25.63
CA LEU A 307 7.54 8.03 -24.88
C LEU A 307 7.30 9.52 -25.11
N ALA A 308 8.04 10.18 -25.99
CA ALA A 308 7.96 11.62 -26.20
C ALA A 308 6.54 12.12 -26.56
N GLN A 309 5.76 11.33 -27.29
CA GLN A 309 4.37 11.66 -27.61
C GLN A 309 3.47 11.56 -26.36
N ALA A 310 3.61 10.51 -25.57
CA ALA A 310 2.86 10.32 -24.33
C ALA A 310 3.18 11.44 -23.33
N PHE A 311 4.46 11.76 -23.13
CA PHE A 311 4.88 12.86 -22.25
C PHE A 311 4.28 14.20 -22.67
N ARG A 312 4.31 14.53 -23.98
CA ARG A 312 3.69 15.77 -24.48
C ARG A 312 2.18 15.78 -24.31
N ALA A 313 1.50 14.67 -24.59
CA ALA A 313 0.05 14.54 -24.44
C ALA A 313 -0.40 14.74 -22.99
N HIS A 314 0.41 14.28 -22.03
CA HIS A 314 0.11 14.39 -20.60
C HIS A 314 0.79 15.60 -19.93
N GLY A 315 1.44 16.48 -20.71
CA GLY A 315 2.12 17.68 -20.19
C GLY A 315 3.30 17.37 -19.27
N VAL A 316 3.97 16.22 -19.45
CA VAL A 316 5.17 15.86 -18.69
C VAL A 316 6.37 16.54 -19.29
N ARG A 317 7.07 17.35 -18.48
CA ARG A 317 8.28 18.06 -18.89
C ARG A 317 9.53 17.47 -18.29
N SER A 318 9.52 17.11 -17.00
CA SER A 318 10.67 16.48 -16.36
C SER A 318 10.29 15.27 -15.52
N LEU A 319 11.25 14.41 -15.25
CA LEU A 319 11.12 13.16 -14.50
C LEU A 319 12.09 13.15 -13.31
N LEU A 320 11.60 12.64 -12.20
CA LEU A 320 12.35 12.33 -11.00
C LEU A 320 12.07 10.86 -10.67
N ILE A 321 13.10 10.03 -10.63
CA ILE A 321 12.98 8.58 -10.45
C ILE A 321 13.85 8.15 -9.28
N ALA A 322 13.31 7.30 -8.40
CA ALA A 322 14.07 6.67 -7.34
C ALA A 322 13.73 5.18 -7.21
N PRO A 323 14.72 4.31 -6.99
CA PRO A 323 14.48 2.90 -6.73
C PRO A 323 13.83 2.70 -5.36
N ILE A 324 12.96 1.71 -5.25
CA ILE A 324 12.36 1.24 -4.00
C ILE A 324 13.06 -0.06 -3.63
N SER A 325 13.83 -0.04 -2.56
CA SER A 325 14.57 -1.22 -2.09
C SER A 325 14.64 -1.28 -0.56
N ALA A 326 14.50 -2.48 -0.01
CA ALA A 326 14.61 -2.76 1.41
C ALA A 326 15.81 -3.71 1.64
N ALA A 327 16.75 -3.31 2.48
CA ALA A 327 18.01 -4.02 2.71
C ALA A 327 18.74 -4.37 1.41
N ALA A 328 18.73 -5.64 0.99
CA ALA A 328 19.34 -6.10 -0.26
C ALA A 328 18.29 -6.43 -1.35
N GLU A 329 17.00 -6.29 -1.04
CA GLU A 329 15.92 -6.67 -1.93
C GLU A 329 15.42 -5.48 -2.74
N ARG A 330 15.32 -5.67 -4.07
CA ARG A 330 14.76 -4.68 -4.98
C ARG A 330 13.26 -4.88 -5.08
N LEU A 331 12.48 -3.91 -4.61
CA LEU A 331 11.02 -3.99 -4.56
C LEU A 331 10.34 -3.31 -5.74
N GLY A 332 11.00 -2.29 -6.34
CA GLY A 332 10.43 -1.54 -7.45
C GLY A 332 11.09 -0.19 -7.68
N ALA A 333 10.32 0.73 -8.26
CA ALA A 333 10.74 2.12 -8.45
C ALA A 333 9.56 3.09 -8.37
N LEU A 334 9.86 4.30 -7.86
CA LEU A 334 8.96 5.46 -7.82
C LEU A 334 9.36 6.44 -8.91
N GLU A 335 8.41 6.86 -9.74
CA GLU A 335 8.60 7.90 -10.74
C GLU A 335 7.64 9.06 -10.50
N ALA A 336 8.16 10.28 -10.48
CA ALA A 336 7.37 11.51 -10.34
C ALA A 336 7.46 12.35 -11.62
N TYR A 337 6.30 12.80 -12.10
CA TYR A 337 6.13 13.59 -13.32
C TYR A 337 5.84 15.04 -12.98
N THR A 338 6.60 15.98 -13.53
CA THR A 338 6.34 17.41 -13.38
C THR A 338 6.07 18.07 -14.74
N ASP A 339 5.25 19.12 -14.72
CA ASP A 339 4.90 19.93 -15.90
C ASP A 339 5.90 21.10 -16.13
N HIS A 340 6.92 21.19 -15.30
CA HIS A 340 7.97 22.21 -15.34
C HIS A 340 9.32 21.59 -14.98
N GLN A 341 10.40 22.35 -15.23
CA GLN A 341 11.73 21.97 -14.74
C GLN A 341 11.88 22.46 -13.30
N PRO A 342 12.23 21.59 -12.34
CA PRO A 342 12.52 22.02 -10.97
C PRO A 342 13.73 22.96 -10.93
N VAL A 343 13.59 24.07 -10.23
CA VAL A 343 14.73 25.02 -10.00
C VAL A 343 15.79 24.39 -9.11
N PHE A 344 15.35 23.58 -8.16
CA PHE A 344 16.19 22.91 -7.17
C PHE A 344 16.02 21.38 -7.29
N SER A 345 16.38 20.85 -8.46
CA SER A 345 16.18 19.43 -8.81
C SER A 345 16.79 18.43 -7.82
N GLU A 346 17.82 18.84 -7.06
CA GLU A 346 18.43 17.98 -6.04
C GLU A 346 17.56 17.80 -4.80
N ASP A 347 16.98 18.91 -4.31
CA ASP A 347 16.12 18.81 -3.13
C ASP A 347 14.88 17.99 -3.46
N ASP A 348 14.36 18.13 -4.69
CA ASP A 348 13.22 17.35 -5.16
C ASP A 348 13.61 15.88 -5.37
N LEU A 349 14.80 15.59 -5.88
CA LEU A 349 15.31 14.23 -6.04
C LEU A 349 15.59 13.55 -4.67
N ASP A 350 16.19 14.30 -3.73
CA ASP A 350 16.37 13.82 -2.35
C ASP A 350 15.04 13.49 -1.68
N LEU A 351 14.00 14.30 -1.94
CA LEU A 351 12.64 14.06 -1.43
C LEU A 351 12.02 12.82 -2.08
N VAL A 352 12.12 12.64 -3.40
CA VAL A 352 11.64 11.44 -4.11
C VAL A 352 12.34 10.19 -3.57
N ARG A 353 13.66 10.25 -3.35
CA ARG A 353 14.43 9.17 -2.74
C ARG A 353 13.90 8.82 -1.35
N LEU A 354 13.71 9.83 -0.51
CA LEU A 354 13.18 9.61 0.84
C LEU A 354 11.78 8.97 0.84
N LEU A 355 10.91 9.40 -0.09
CA LEU A 355 9.59 8.80 -0.27
C LEU A 355 9.67 7.35 -0.76
N ALA A 356 10.62 7.04 -1.65
CA ALA A 356 10.89 5.68 -2.12
C ALA A 356 11.41 4.78 -0.98
N ASP A 357 12.33 5.29 -0.14
CA ASP A 357 12.81 4.58 1.04
C ASP A 357 11.68 4.27 2.04
N GLN A 358 10.75 5.21 2.25
CA GLN A 358 9.58 4.99 3.09
C GLN A 358 8.57 4.01 2.47
N ALA A 359 8.37 4.07 1.15
CA ALA A 359 7.55 3.11 0.43
C ALA A 359 8.12 1.69 0.58
N ALA A 360 9.44 1.54 0.54
CA ALA A 360 10.11 0.26 0.76
C ALA A 360 9.79 -0.33 2.13
N VAL A 361 9.90 0.47 3.20
CA VAL A 361 9.58 0.03 4.58
C VAL A 361 8.13 -0.43 4.70
N ILE A 362 7.18 0.29 4.07
CA ILE A 362 5.76 -0.05 4.12
C ILE A 362 5.48 -1.35 3.36
N LEU A 363 6.04 -1.52 2.17
CA LEU A 363 5.86 -2.71 1.34
C LEU A 363 6.51 -3.95 2.00
N GLU A 364 7.70 -3.81 2.57
CA GLU A 364 8.37 -4.87 3.33
C GLU A 364 7.55 -5.28 4.56
N SER A 365 7.07 -4.29 5.32
CA SER A 365 6.19 -4.55 6.49
C SER A 365 4.94 -5.32 6.09
N ARG A 366 4.32 -4.98 4.95
CA ARG A 366 3.17 -5.71 4.41
C ARG A 366 3.51 -7.15 4.05
N SER A 367 4.62 -7.36 3.34
CA SER A 367 5.09 -8.70 2.97
C SER A 367 5.31 -9.59 4.19
N LEU A 368 5.92 -9.05 5.26
CA LEU A 368 6.12 -9.76 6.52
C LEU A 368 4.80 -10.12 7.23
N ILE A 369 3.80 -9.22 7.18
CA ILE A 369 2.46 -9.48 7.74
C ILE A 369 1.78 -10.62 6.98
N ASP A 370 1.82 -10.61 5.65
CA ASP A 370 1.22 -11.63 4.80
C ASP A 370 1.91 -12.99 4.99
N GLU A 371 3.23 -13.02 5.10
CA GLU A 371 3.99 -14.25 5.39
C GLU A 371 3.67 -14.81 6.78
N ALA A 372 3.63 -13.95 7.81
CA ALA A 372 3.24 -14.37 9.16
C ALA A 372 1.81 -14.93 9.21
N ALA A 373 0.87 -14.37 8.43
CA ALA A 373 -0.48 -14.89 8.32
C ALA A 373 -0.53 -16.27 7.66
N ARG A 374 0.26 -16.48 6.58
CA ARG A 374 0.38 -17.79 5.91
C ARG A 374 0.97 -18.85 6.82
N VAL A 375 2.05 -18.53 7.55
CA VAL A 375 2.68 -19.44 8.50
C VAL A 375 1.68 -19.86 9.59
N ARG A 376 0.96 -18.91 10.20
CA ARG A 376 -0.06 -19.22 11.22
C ARG A 376 -1.17 -20.10 10.69
N ALA A 377 -1.68 -19.82 9.49
CA ALA A 377 -2.72 -20.65 8.87
C ALA A 377 -2.22 -22.09 8.63
N HIS A 378 -0.95 -22.23 8.24
CA HIS A 378 -0.34 -23.55 8.03
C HIS A 378 -0.13 -24.31 9.35
N GLU A 379 0.33 -23.63 10.40
CA GLU A 379 0.50 -24.21 11.74
C GLU A 379 -0.85 -24.66 12.33
N GLU A 380 -1.91 -23.85 12.18
CA GLU A 380 -3.25 -24.19 12.64
C GLU A 380 -3.82 -25.40 11.89
N ALA A 381 -3.65 -25.47 10.56
CA ALA A 381 -4.05 -26.63 9.77
C ALA A 381 -3.29 -27.90 10.17
N ALA A 382 -1.98 -27.80 10.43
CA ALA A 382 -1.16 -28.90 10.89
C ALA A 382 -1.62 -29.40 12.27
N ARG A 383 -1.90 -28.50 13.21
CA ARG A 383 -2.40 -28.83 14.54
C ARG A 383 -3.75 -29.55 14.50
N LEU A 384 -4.71 -29.01 13.72
CA LEU A 384 -6.00 -29.67 13.55
C LEU A 384 -5.89 -31.09 12.99
N LYS A 385 -4.93 -31.28 12.06
CA LYS A 385 -4.65 -32.63 11.51
C LYS A 385 -4.06 -33.58 12.57
N GLU A 386 -3.17 -33.09 13.43
CA GLU A 386 -2.55 -33.89 14.49
C GLU A 386 -3.57 -34.27 15.56
N ASP A 387 -4.42 -33.34 15.98
CA ASP A 387 -5.53 -33.59 16.91
C ASP A 387 -6.49 -34.64 16.34
N PHE A 388 -6.79 -34.59 15.03
CA PHE A 388 -7.62 -35.57 14.33
C PHE A 388 -7.01 -36.99 14.39
N ILE A 389 -5.72 -37.12 14.06
CA ILE A 389 -5.03 -38.43 14.07
C ILE A 389 -4.99 -39.00 15.48
N SER A 390 -4.73 -38.15 16.48
CA SER A 390 -4.63 -38.57 17.89
C SER A 390 -5.96 -39.10 18.42
N ALA A 391 -7.06 -38.39 18.18
CA ALA A 391 -8.41 -38.81 18.58
C ALA A 391 -8.81 -40.13 17.90
N ALA A 392 -8.60 -40.23 16.59
CA ALA A 392 -8.88 -41.43 15.81
C ALA A 392 -8.10 -42.65 16.32
N ALA A 393 -6.79 -42.46 16.60
CA ALA A 393 -5.93 -43.55 17.12
C ALA A 393 -6.40 -44.04 18.49
N HIS A 394 -6.81 -43.12 19.38
CA HIS A 394 -7.34 -43.48 20.70
C HIS A 394 -8.62 -44.32 20.60
N ASP A 395 -9.58 -43.90 19.78
CA ASP A 395 -10.88 -44.56 19.65
C ASP A 395 -10.82 -45.90 18.89
N LEU A 396 -9.83 -46.07 18.01
CA LEU A 396 -9.54 -47.36 17.38
C LEU A 396 -8.83 -48.32 18.32
N LYS A 397 -7.94 -47.84 19.21
CA LYS A 397 -7.16 -48.68 20.14
C LYS A 397 -8.03 -49.39 21.16
N THR A 398 -9.08 -48.73 21.67
CA THR A 398 -9.96 -49.28 22.71
C THR A 398 -10.69 -50.58 22.28
N PRO A 399 -11.48 -50.60 21.17
CA PRO A 399 -12.12 -51.80 20.70
C PRO A 399 -11.14 -52.88 20.25
N LEU A 400 -10.01 -52.48 19.65
CA LEU A 400 -8.97 -53.42 19.24
C LEU A 400 -8.34 -54.15 20.46
N THR A 401 -8.06 -53.44 21.55
CA THR A 401 -7.56 -54.03 22.78
C THR A 401 -8.57 -55.02 23.38
N THR A 402 -9.86 -54.65 23.41
CA THR A 402 -10.94 -55.53 23.89
C THR A 402 -11.04 -56.81 23.05
N LEU A 403 -10.99 -56.66 21.72
CA LEU A 403 -11.05 -57.77 20.77
C LEU A 403 -9.87 -58.73 20.97
N VAL A 404 -8.62 -58.20 21.05
CA VAL A 404 -7.43 -59.01 21.27
C VAL A 404 -7.48 -59.76 22.62
N ALA A 405 -7.88 -59.05 23.70
CA ALA A 405 -8.00 -59.68 25.03
C ALA A 405 -9.03 -60.79 25.05
N GLN A 406 -10.19 -60.62 24.39
CA GLN A 406 -11.22 -61.64 24.31
C GLN A 406 -10.78 -62.84 23.47
N ALA A 407 -10.10 -62.60 22.35
CA ALA A 407 -9.53 -63.66 21.53
C ALA A 407 -8.49 -64.49 22.29
N GLN A 408 -7.57 -63.83 23.02
CA GLN A 408 -6.60 -64.49 23.85
C GLN A 408 -7.20 -65.30 25.01
N PHE A 409 -8.29 -64.78 25.60
CA PHE A 409 -9.05 -65.51 26.62
C PHE A 409 -9.64 -66.80 26.06
N LEU A 410 -10.31 -66.73 24.90
CA LEU A 410 -10.89 -67.92 24.24
C LEU A 410 -9.81 -68.92 23.81
N GLU A 411 -8.67 -68.47 23.32
CA GLU A 411 -7.53 -69.32 22.96
C GLU A 411 -7.00 -70.08 24.17
N ARG A 412 -6.75 -69.36 25.29
CA ARG A 412 -6.29 -70.01 26.55
C ARG A 412 -7.31 -71.05 27.05
N ARG A 413 -8.58 -70.72 27.05
CA ARG A 413 -9.64 -71.63 27.48
C ARG A 413 -9.73 -72.88 26.59
N ALA A 414 -9.59 -72.75 25.28
CA ALA A 414 -9.56 -73.88 24.35
C ALA A 414 -8.35 -74.79 24.58
N VAL A 415 -7.21 -74.26 25.02
CA VAL A 415 -6.00 -75.02 25.33
C VAL A 415 -6.10 -75.69 26.71
N THR A 416 -6.64 -74.98 27.72
CA THR A 416 -6.68 -75.53 29.12
C THR A 416 -7.89 -76.43 29.34
N GLU A 417 -8.97 -76.25 28.64
CA GLU A 417 -10.23 -77.00 28.76
C GLU A 417 -10.73 -77.55 27.41
N PRO A 418 -10.00 -78.44 26.73
CA PRO A 418 -10.33 -78.89 25.37
C PRO A 418 -11.69 -79.54 25.21
N SER A 419 -12.26 -80.09 26.30
CA SER A 419 -13.59 -80.72 26.28
C SER A 419 -14.73 -79.80 26.70
N ALA A 420 -14.46 -78.51 27.02
CA ALA A 420 -15.51 -77.58 27.36
C ALA A 420 -16.32 -77.14 26.10
N PRO A 421 -17.60 -76.86 26.24
CA PRO A 421 -18.38 -76.37 25.11
C PRO A 421 -17.85 -75.03 24.64
N PRO A 422 -17.95 -74.72 23.32
CA PRO A 422 -17.53 -73.45 22.76
C PRO A 422 -18.17 -72.26 23.46
N ASP A 423 -17.40 -71.22 23.80
CA ASP A 423 -17.93 -69.99 24.37
C ASP A 423 -18.53 -69.10 23.26
N ILE A 424 -19.76 -69.41 22.91
CA ILE A 424 -20.51 -68.64 21.88
C ILE A 424 -20.68 -67.17 22.27
N THR A 425 -20.79 -66.89 23.57
CA THR A 425 -20.89 -65.52 24.08
C THR A 425 -19.63 -64.71 23.84
N GLY A 426 -18.48 -65.32 24.12
CA GLY A 426 -17.17 -64.71 23.84
C GLY A 426 -16.92 -64.48 22.35
N ILE A 427 -17.30 -65.48 21.52
CA ILE A 427 -17.22 -65.31 20.04
C ILE A 427 -18.13 -64.19 19.55
N ARG A 428 -19.38 -64.09 20.05
CA ARG A 428 -20.29 -63.02 19.70
C ARG A 428 -19.74 -61.65 20.08
N ARG A 429 -19.10 -61.50 21.21
CA ARG A 429 -18.42 -60.25 21.62
C ARG A 429 -17.32 -59.85 20.64
N ILE A 430 -16.49 -60.79 20.20
CA ILE A 430 -15.45 -60.54 19.19
C ILE A 430 -16.07 -60.05 17.89
N VAL A 431 -17.16 -60.70 17.41
CA VAL A 431 -17.84 -60.29 16.18
C VAL A 431 -18.43 -58.88 16.31
N LEU A 432 -19.01 -58.56 17.46
CA LEU A 432 -19.57 -57.21 17.74
C LEU A 432 -18.49 -56.15 17.73
N GLU A 433 -17.34 -56.38 18.42
CA GLU A 433 -16.25 -55.40 18.45
C GLU A 433 -15.55 -55.26 17.08
N ALA A 434 -15.44 -56.33 16.31
CA ALA A 434 -14.91 -56.27 14.95
C ALA A 434 -15.81 -55.47 14.00
N ARG A 435 -17.13 -55.64 14.10
CA ARG A 435 -18.11 -54.83 13.33
C ARG A 435 -18.07 -53.35 13.72
N ARG A 436 -17.96 -53.08 15.01
CA ARG A 436 -17.80 -51.73 15.55
C ARG A 436 -16.53 -51.06 15.02
N LEU A 437 -15.38 -51.78 15.06
CA LEU A 437 -14.13 -51.28 14.53
C LEU A 437 -14.23 -50.96 13.03
N SER A 438 -14.88 -51.84 12.25
CA SER A 438 -15.12 -51.63 10.82
C SER A 438 -15.97 -50.35 10.56
N ALA A 439 -17.02 -50.11 11.34
CA ALA A 439 -17.83 -48.89 11.23
C ALA A 439 -16.99 -47.64 11.53
N LEU A 440 -16.18 -47.66 12.59
CA LEU A 440 -15.29 -46.55 12.94
C LEU A 440 -14.31 -46.22 11.82
N VAL A 441 -13.72 -47.24 11.15
CA VAL A 441 -12.84 -47.06 10.01
C VAL A 441 -13.55 -46.40 8.83
N VAL A 442 -14.79 -46.84 8.54
CA VAL A 442 -15.62 -46.24 7.46
C VAL A 442 -15.94 -44.80 7.76
N GLU A 443 -16.38 -44.47 8.99
CA GLU A 443 -16.64 -43.08 9.40
C GLU A 443 -15.38 -42.19 9.23
N LEU A 444 -14.18 -42.70 9.59
CA LEU A 444 -12.94 -41.98 9.45
C LEU A 444 -12.59 -41.71 7.98
N LEU A 445 -12.76 -42.72 7.12
CA LEU A 445 -12.57 -42.57 5.67
C LEU A 445 -13.57 -41.59 5.06
N ASP A 446 -14.84 -41.64 5.51
CA ASP A 446 -15.86 -40.70 5.05
C ASP A 446 -15.56 -39.27 5.49
N ALA A 447 -15.10 -39.05 6.72
CA ALA A 447 -14.63 -37.74 7.18
C ALA A 447 -13.45 -37.22 6.34
N ALA A 448 -12.48 -38.07 6.01
CA ALA A 448 -11.35 -37.71 5.17
C ALA A 448 -11.76 -37.36 3.70
N ARG A 449 -12.73 -38.09 3.15
CA ARG A 449 -13.30 -37.79 1.82
C ARG A 449 -14.12 -36.51 1.81
N LEU A 450 -14.82 -36.23 2.90
CA LEU A 450 -15.57 -34.99 3.09
C LEU A 450 -14.66 -33.76 3.01
N GLU A 451 -13.48 -33.81 3.65
CA GLU A 451 -12.48 -32.74 3.58
C GLU A 451 -11.99 -32.47 2.16
N GLN A 452 -11.93 -33.51 1.34
CA GLN A 452 -11.52 -33.39 -0.07
C GLN A 452 -12.67 -32.96 -1.00
N GLY A 453 -13.89 -32.75 -0.48
CA GLY A 453 -15.08 -32.47 -1.28
C GLY A 453 -15.56 -33.64 -2.16
N LYS A 454 -15.10 -34.89 -1.84
CA LYS A 454 -15.31 -36.10 -2.66
C LYS A 454 -16.20 -37.14 -2.01
N LEU A 455 -17.03 -36.75 -1.05
CA LEU A 455 -17.84 -37.70 -0.30
C LEU A 455 -19.09 -38.12 -1.08
N VAL A 456 -19.80 -37.17 -1.72
CA VAL A 456 -21.01 -37.40 -2.52
C VAL A 456 -20.59 -37.89 -3.91
N GLY A 457 -21.21 -39.01 -4.34
CA GLY A 457 -21.02 -39.62 -5.64
C GLY A 457 -22.01 -39.11 -6.70
N GLU A 458 -22.36 -40.02 -7.62
CA GLU A 458 -23.37 -39.74 -8.64
C GLU A 458 -24.73 -39.55 -8.01
N ARG A 459 -25.51 -38.60 -8.53
CA ARG A 459 -26.85 -38.28 -8.08
C ARG A 459 -27.86 -38.88 -9.07
N GLU A 460 -28.94 -39.41 -8.54
CA GLU A 460 -30.04 -39.96 -9.32
C GLU A 460 -31.38 -39.57 -8.70
N PRO A 461 -32.49 -39.72 -9.42
CA PRO A 461 -33.85 -39.51 -8.85
C PRO A 461 -34.09 -40.47 -7.70
N VAL A 462 -34.31 -39.96 -6.49
CA VAL A 462 -34.54 -40.73 -5.25
C VAL A 462 -35.82 -40.25 -4.61
N ASP A 463 -36.72 -41.19 -4.29
CA ASP A 463 -37.87 -40.93 -3.41
C ASP A 463 -37.40 -41.02 -1.95
N LEU A 464 -37.38 -39.88 -1.27
CA LEU A 464 -36.95 -39.77 0.12
C LEU A 464 -37.88 -40.52 1.09
N VAL A 465 -39.19 -40.69 0.73
CA VAL A 465 -40.17 -41.42 1.55
C VAL A 465 -39.91 -42.93 1.50
N GLU A 466 -39.60 -43.47 0.32
CA GLU A 466 -39.19 -44.87 0.17
C GLU A 466 -37.90 -45.15 0.90
N LEU A 467 -36.89 -44.28 0.72
CA LEU A 467 -35.61 -44.41 1.37
C LEU A 467 -35.73 -44.36 2.92
N ALA A 468 -36.57 -43.48 3.46
CA ALA A 468 -36.83 -43.43 4.90
C ALA A 468 -37.59 -44.67 5.41
N ARG A 469 -38.51 -45.22 4.60
CA ARG A 469 -39.23 -46.46 4.93
C ARG A 469 -38.28 -47.65 4.99
N ASP A 470 -37.34 -47.73 4.04
CA ASP A 470 -36.30 -48.78 4.02
C ASP A 470 -35.39 -48.70 5.25
N VAL A 471 -34.99 -47.50 5.65
CA VAL A 471 -34.17 -47.29 6.86
C VAL A 471 -34.98 -47.68 8.12
N ALA A 472 -36.22 -47.22 8.27
CA ALA A 472 -37.05 -47.51 9.45
C ALA A 472 -37.41 -49.00 9.58
N GLY A 473 -37.45 -49.75 8.47
CA GLY A 473 -37.81 -51.20 8.42
C GLY A 473 -36.64 -52.13 8.71
N ARG A 474 -35.43 -51.67 8.93
CA ARG A 474 -34.25 -52.52 9.14
C ARG A 474 -34.24 -53.25 10.48
N GLU A 475 -33.66 -54.44 10.50
CA GLU A 475 -33.63 -55.36 11.63
C GLU A 475 -33.14 -54.73 12.98
N PRO A 476 -32.15 -53.81 13.03
CA PRO A 476 -31.74 -53.21 14.29
C PRO A 476 -32.82 -52.39 15.01
N TYR A 477 -33.85 -51.99 14.30
CA TYR A 477 -34.97 -51.17 14.84
C TYR A 477 -36.24 -51.97 15.08
N GLN A 478 -36.24 -53.27 14.84
CA GLN A 478 -37.39 -54.15 15.11
C GLN A 478 -37.74 -54.15 16.61
N GLY A 479 -38.97 -53.82 16.94
CA GLY A 479 -39.41 -53.65 18.31
C GLY A 479 -39.42 -52.22 18.83
N ARG A 480 -38.85 -51.28 18.07
CA ARG A 480 -38.93 -49.82 18.34
C ARG A 480 -40.13 -49.20 17.59
N ARG A 481 -40.73 -48.22 18.20
CA ARG A 481 -41.85 -47.48 17.59
C ARG A 481 -41.29 -46.34 16.72
N ILE A 482 -41.09 -46.60 15.41
CA ILE A 482 -40.71 -45.59 14.44
C ILE A 482 -41.91 -45.29 13.58
N THR A 483 -42.38 -44.04 13.58
CA THR A 483 -43.52 -43.58 12.80
C THR A 483 -43.03 -42.71 11.65
N LEU A 484 -43.35 -43.11 10.41
CA LEU A 484 -43.06 -42.32 9.21
C LEU A 484 -44.32 -41.60 8.75
N SER A 485 -44.29 -40.29 8.62
CA SER A 485 -45.36 -39.45 8.11
C SER A 485 -44.91 -38.70 6.86
N ALA A 486 -45.65 -38.82 5.78
CA ALA A 486 -45.44 -38.06 4.54
C ALA A 486 -46.78 -37.96 3.80
N ASP A 487 -47.07 -36.78 3.24
CA ASP A 487 -48.34 -36.54 2.52
C ASP A 487 -48.31 -37.12 1.10
N ALA A 488 -47.14 -37.21 0.48
CA ALA A 488 -46.95 -37.71 -0.89
C ALA A 488 -45.49 -38.17 -1.08
N PRO A 489 -45.14 -38.91 -2.15
CA PRO A 489 -43.76 -39.18 -2.53
C PRO A 489 -42.99 -37.88 -2.75
N VAL A 490 -41.73 -37.82 -2.27
CA VAL A 490 -40.85 -36.65 -2.37
C VAL A 490 -39.62 -37.05 -3.15
N VAL A 491 -39.61 -36.77 -4.45
CA VAL A 491 -38.53 -37.16 -5.36
C VAL A 491 -37.62 -36.00 -5.64
N GLY A 492 -36.30 -36.22 -5.48
CA GLY A 492 -35.24 -35.24 -5.80
C GLY A 492 -33.98 -35.93 -6.35
N ASN A 493 -33.02 -35.16 -6.79
CA ASN A 493 -31.79 -35.67 -7.41
C ASN A 493 -30.65 -35.75 -6.38
N TYR A 494 -30.41 -36.96 -5.83
CA TYR A 494 -29.50 -37.19 -4.71
C TYR A 494 -28.64 -38.44 -4.91
N ASP A 495 -27.55 -38.55 -4.12
CA ASP A 495 -26.82 -39.79 -3.92
C ASP A 495 -27.62 -40.66 -2.90
N PRO A 496 -28.25 -41.75 -3.33
CA PRO A 496 -29.15 -42.55 -2.45
C PRO A 496 -28.40 -43.18 -1.27
N ARG A 497 -27.13 -43.57 -1.47
CA ARG A 497 -26.31 -44.15 -0.40
C ARG A 497 -26.00 -43.12 0.68
N ARG A 498 -25.67 -41.88 0.27
CA ARG A 498 -25.29 -40.84 1.21
C ARG A 498 -26.49 -40.25 1.94
N ILE A 499 -27.62 -40.02 1.24
CA ILE A 499 -28.86 -39.59 1.94
C ILE A 499 -29.36 -40.72 2.86
N GLY A 500 -29.28 -41.98 2.43
CA GLY A 500 -29.58 -43.13 3.31
C GLY A 500 -28.71 -43.12 4.57
N GLN A 501 -27.42 -42.84 4.46
CA GLN A 501 -26.48 -42.70 5.59
C GLN A 501 -26.87 -41.56 6.55
N VAL A 502 -27.36 -40.43 6.03
CA VAL A 502 -27.88 -39.32 6.86
C VAL A 502 -29.11 -39.80 7.66
N LEU A 503 -30.09 -40.44 6.99
CA LEU A 503 -31.29 -40.96 7.65
C LEU A 503 -30.93 -42.00 8.70
N GLU A 504 -30.05 -42.96 8.39
CA GLU A 504 -29.60 -43.98 9.33
C GLU A 504 -28.97 -43.35 10.58
N ASN A 505 -28.04 -42.40 10.40
CA ASN A 505 -27.37 -41.73 11.52
C ASN A 505 -28.37 -40.99 12.43
N LEU A 506 -29.34 -40.26 11.83
CA LEU A 506 -30.32 -39.50 12.59
C LEU A 506 -31.31 -40.40 13.32
N VAL A 507 -31.81 -41.47 12.67
CA VAL A 507 -32.70 -42.47 13.28
C VAL A 507 -31.98 -43.27 14.36
N GLU A 508 -30.71 -43.70 14.12
CA GLU A 508 -29.91 -44.39 15.11
C GLU A 508 -29.67 -43.52 16.35
N ASN A 509 -29.33 -42.23 16.18
CA ASN A 509 -29.21 -41.31 17.30
C ASN A 509 -30.52 -41.15 18.06
N ALA A 510 -31.64 -40.98 17.37
CA ALA A 510 -32.97 -40.87 17.99
C ALA A 510 -33.35 -42.13 18.81
N VAL A 511 -33.09 -43.33 18.30
CA VAL A 511 -33.31 -44.61 19.00
C VAL A 511 -32.33 -44.78 20.18
N LYS A 512 -31.07 -44.47 19.98
CA LYS A 512 -29.98 -44.66 20.95
C LYS A 512 -30.14 -43.80 22.20
N TYR A 513 -30.57 -42.55 22.03
CA TYR A 513 -30.68 -41.60 23.13
C TYR A 513 -32.07 -41.50 23.75
N SER A 514 -33.03 -42.28 23.25
CA SER A 514 -34.39 -42.34 23.75
C SER A 514 -34.68 -43.58 24.61
N PRO A 515 -35.62 -43.50 25.58
CA PRO A 515 -36.12 -44.67 26.31
C PRO A 515 -36.67 -45.74 25.37
N GLU A 516 -36.64 -47.03 25.80
CA GLU A 516 -37.04 -48.16 24.95
C GLU A 516 -38.49 -48.10 24.45
N GLU A 517 -39.39 -47.53 25.23
CA GLU A 517 -40.82 -47.44 24.92
C GLU A 517 -41.22 -46.15 24.19
N SER A 518 -40.26 -45.26 23.94
CA SER A 518 -40.54 -43.98 23.28
C SER A 518 -40.67 -44.10 21.76
N GLU A 519 -41.44 -43.19 21.18
CA GLU A 519 -41.66 -43.10 19.74
C GLU A 519 -40.60 -42.22 19.11
N VAL A 520 -39.99 -42.64 17.99
CA VAL A 520 -39.18 -41.84 17.09
C VAL A 520 -40.04 -41.49 15.88
N ARG A 521 -40.14 -40.20 15.56
CA ARG A 521 -40.98 -39.73 14.45
C ARG A 521 -40.07 -39.18 13.32
N VAL A 522 -40.34 -39.67 12.10
CA VAL A 522 -39.75 -39.17 10.88
C VAL A 522 -40.86 -38.52 10.05
N GLU A 523 -40.78 -37.23 9.82
CA GLU A 523 -41.73 -36.48 9.01
C GLU A 523 -41.04 -35.94 7.76
N ILE A 524 -41.63 -36.19 6.57
CA ILE A 524 -41.09 -35.72 5.30
C ILE A 524 -42.14 -34.86 4.62
N THR A 525 -41.79 -33.60 4.37
CA THR A 525 -42.68 -32.64 3.71
C THR A 525 -41.99 -31.99 2.53
N MET A 526 -42.77 -31.54 1.56
CA MET A 526 -42.28 -30.78 0.40
C MET A 526 -42.94 -29.40 0.38
N ARG A 527 -42.14 -28.33 0.35
CA ARG A 527 -42.62 -26.95 0.18
C ARG A 527 -41.63 -26.13 -0.66
N ASP A 528 -42.16 -25.30 -1.54
CA ASP A 528 -41.37 -24.31 -2.30
C ASP A 528 -40.13 -24.89 -3.03
N GLY A 529 -40.23 -26.11 -3.56
CA GLY A 529 -39.13 -26.76 -4.30
C GLY A 529 -38.05 -27.37 -3.41
N VAL A 530 -38.27 -27.46 -2.09
CA VAL A 530 -37.34 -28.10 -1.14
C VAL A 530 -38.05 -29.25 -0.41
N ALA A 531 -37.31 -30.33 -0.16
CA ALA A 531 -37.69 -31.39 0.75
C ALA A 531 -37.23 -31.04 2.16
N ARG A 532 -38.08 -31.23 3.16
CA ARG A 532 -37.75 -31.15 4.57
C ARG A 532 -37.97 -32.51 5.22
N ILE A 533 -36.96 -32.99 5.93
CA ILE A 533 -36.96 -34.20 6.72
C ILE A 533 -36.74 -33.82 8.17
N ASP A 534 -37.71 -34.12 9.03
CA ASP A 534 -37.64 -33.90 10.47
C ASP A 534 -37.57 -35.25 11.18
N VAL A 535 -36.50 -35.47 11.96
CA VAL A 535 -36.34 -36.66 12.80
C VAL A 535 -36.42 -36.24 14.26
N SER A 536 -37.47 -36.65 14.94
CA SER A 536 -37.81 -36.24 16.31
C SER A 536 -37.76 -37.43 17.27
N ASP A 537 -37.16 -37.20 18.44
CA ASP A 537 -37.10 -38.14 19.55
C ASP A 537 -37.56 -37.52 20.87
N ASN A 538 -37.89 -38.36 21.83
CA ASN A 538 -38.23 -37.99 23.20
C ASN A 538 -37.13 -38.43 24.18
N GLY A 539 -35.87 -38.24 23.80
CA GLY A 539 -34.67 -38.67 24.52
C GLY A 539 -34.19 -37.68 25.57
N ILE A 540 -32.93 -37.86 25.93
CA ILE A 540 -32.23 -37.05 26.97
C ILE A 540 -32.08 -35.57 26.59
N GLY A 541 -32.23 -35.23 25.30
CA GLY A 541 -31.99 -33.90 24.77
C GLY A 541 -30.50 -33.47 24.80
N ILE A 542 -30.23 -32.28 24.25
CA ILE A 542 -28.89 -31.71 24.12
C ILE A 542 -28.82 -30.40 24.92
N PRO A 543 -27.80 -30.20 25.77
CA PRO A 543 -27.58 -28.94 26.45
C PRO A 543 -27.41 -27.77 25.49
N ALA A 544 -27.95 -26.59 25.83
CA ALA A 544 -27.92 -25.41 24.98
C ALA A 544 -26.49 -24.96 24.64
N GLY A 545 -25.49 -25.21 25.52
CA GLY A 545 -24.09 -24.91 25.28
C GLY A 545 -23.44 -25.80 24.22
N ASP A 546 -23.97 -27.02 24.01
CA ASP A 546 -23.45 -27.99 23.04
C ASP A 546 -24.03 -27.81 21.64
N LEU A 547 -25.22 -27.19 21.51
CA LEU A 547 -25.91 -27.03 20.24
C LEU A 547 -25.09 -26.41 19.11
N PRO A 548 -24.24 -25.37 19.34
CA PRO A 548 -23.43 -24.81 18.28
C PRO A 548 -22.35 -25.78 17.77
N GLN A 549 -21.95 -26.75 18.58
CA GLN A 549 -20.77 -27.61 18.33
C GLN A 549 -21.12 -29.04 17.97
N ILE A 550 -22.39 -29.47 18.05
CA ILE A 550 -22.76 -30.88 17.81
C ILE A 550 -22.49 -31.38 16.39
N PHE A 551 -22.33 -30.49 15.44
CA PHE A 551 -21.92 -30.79 14.07
C PHE A 551 -20.41 -30.65 13.85
N GLU A 552 -19.62 -30.33 14.89
CA GLU A 552 -18.17 -30.33 14.84
C GLU A 552 -17.61 -31.75 15.01
N ARG A 553 -16.38 -31.94 14.54
CA ARG A 553 -15.70 -33.23 14.62
C ARG A 553 -15.44 -33.61 16.07
N PHE A 554 -15.66 -34.88 16.40
CA PHE A 554 -15.37 -35.46 17.73
C PHE A 554 -16.18 -34.82 18.87
N HIS A 555 -17.12 -33.93 18.55
CA HIS A 555 -17.94 -33.35 19.58
C HIS A 555 -19.02 -34.35 20.07
N ARG A 556 -19.20 -34.40 21.38
CA ARG A 556 -20.20 -35.21 22.08
C ARG A 556 -20.87 -34.35 23.14
N GLY A 557 -22.18 -34.50 23.28
CA GLY A 557 -22.90 -33.76 24.30
C GLY A 557 -22.37 -34.02 25.71
N THR A 558 -22.25 -32.98 26.50
CA THR A 558 -21.68 -33.04 27.87
C THR A 558 -22.56 -33.88 28.83
N ASN A 559 -23.82 -34.15 28.47
CA ASN A 559 -24.76 -35.01 29.21
C ASN A 559 -24.78 -36.48 28.76
N VAL A 560 -23.86 -36.88 27.85
CA VAL A 560 -23.76 -38.26 27.33
C VAL A 560 -22.72 -39.04 28.11
N ASP A 561 -23.12 -40.19 28.72
CA ASP A 561 -22.20 -41.09 29.38
C ASP A 561 -21.42 -41.95 28.35
N ASP A 562 -20.08 -41.76 28.29
CA ASP A 562 -19.18 -42.45 27.36
C ASP A 562 -19.17 -43.95 27.53
N ARG A 563 -19.46 -44.43 28.73
CA ARG A 563 -19.51 -45.90 29.02
C ARG A 563 -20.77 -46.54 28.48
N ARG A 564 -21.86 -45.79 28.40
CA ARG A 564 -23.18 -46.27 27.97
C ARG A 564 -23.40 -46.09 26.47
N PHE A 565 -22.90 -44.98 25.92
CA PHE A 565 -23.14 -44.59 24.54
C PHE A 565 -21.81 -44.41 23.80
N ALA A 566 -21.39 -45.40 23.06
CA ALA A 566 -20.13 -45.39 22.31
C ALA A 566 -20.31 -44.67 20.94
N GLY A 567 -19.24 -43.98 20.48
CA GLY A 567 -19.17 -43.33 19.15
C GLY A 567 -18.11 -42.22 19.12
N MET A 568 -17.49 -41.99 17.97
CA MET A 568 -16.41 -40.99 17.76
C MET A 568 -16.90 -39.54 17.67
N GLY A 569 -18.23 -39.30 17.64
CA GLY A 569 -18.73 -37.95 17.38
C GLY A 569 -18.50 -37.44 15.93
N LEU A 570 -18.33 -38.38 14.97
CA LEU A 570 -18.18 -38.04 13.54
C LEU A 570 -19.52 -38.11 12.77
N GLY A 571 -20.52 -38.86 13.26
CA GLY A 571 -21.77 -39.11 12.53
C GLY A 571 -22.51 -37.83 12.14
N LEU A 572 -22.72 -36.90 13.08
CA LEU A 572 -23.39 -35.61 12.77
C LEU A 572 -22.56 -34.70 11.90
N PHE A 573 -21.22 -34.69 12.05
CA PHE A 573 -20.31 -33.97 11.15
C PHE A 573 -20.43 -34.50 9.71
N ILE A 574 -20.46 -35.81 9.51
CA ILE A 574 -20.61 -36.43 8.21
C ILE A 574 -22.00 -36.12 7.64
N CYS A 575 -23.07 -36.18 8.47
CA CYS A 575 -24.42 -35.80 8.05
C CYS A 575 -24.47 -34.36 7.51
N LYS A 576 -23.89 -33.42 8.24
CA LYS A 576 -23.79 -32.02 7.81
C LYS A 576 -23.09 -31.90 6.48
N GLY A 577 -21.93 -32.53 6.32
CA GLY A 577 -21.18 -32.48 5.07
C GLY A 577 -21.91 -33.10 3.88
N ILE A 578 -22.60 -34.22 4.07
CA ILE A 578 -23.42 -34.83 3.02
C ILE A 578 -24.55 -33.89 2.60
N VAL A 579 -25.29 -33.33 3.56
CA VAL A 579 -26.41 -32.41 3.29
C VAL A 579 -25.90 -31.13 2.59
N GLU A 580 -24.82 -30.55 3.05
CA GLU A 580 -24.22 -29.34 2.43
C GLU A 580 -23.68 -29.63 1.01
N GLN A 581 -23.05 -30.78 0.77
CA GLN A 581 -22.64 -31.19 -0.58
C GLN A 581 -23.84 -31.45 -1.52
N HIS A 582 -25.02 -31.71 -0.99
CA HIS A 582 -26.26 -31.76 -1.80
C HIS A 582 -26.93 -30.38 -1.95
N GLY A 583 -26.31 -29.30 -1.47
CA GLY A 583 -26.85 -27.94 -1.51
C GLY A 583 -27.94 -27.67 -0.47
N GLY A 584 -28.06 -28.56 0.53
CA GLY A 584 -29.04 -28.47 1.60
C GLY A 584 -28.49 -27.84 2.88
N ARG A 585 -29.29 -27.93 3.94
CA ARG A 585 -28.94 -27.45 5.30
C ARG A 585 -29.48 -28.44 6.33
N ILE A 586 -28.69 -28.67 7.40
CA ILE A 586 -29.12 -29.40 8.60
C ILE A 586 -29.11 -28.45 9.80
N SER A 587 -30.11 -28.58 10.67
CA SER A 587 -30.22 -27.84 11.93
C SER A 587 -30.85 -28.73 13.01
N VAL A 588 -30.88 -28.25 14.27
CA VAL A 588 -31.36 -29.01 15.41
C VAL A 588 -32.13 -28.11 16.38
N ASP A 589 -33.21 -28.58 16.88
CA ASP A 589 -33.94 -28.06 18.02
C ASP A 589 -33.94 -29.10 19.13
N SER A 590 -33.44 -28.76 20.32
CA SER A 590 -33.35 -29.69 21.44
C SER A 590 -33.51 -29.02 22.80
N ARG A 591 -34.08 -29.76 23.74
CA ARG A 591 -34.16 -29.35 25.15
C ARG A 591 -33.92 -30.56 26.04
N VAL A 592 -33.03 -30.39 27.02
CA VAL A 592 -32.67 -31.42 28.00
C VAL A 592 -33.93 -31.97 28.68
N GLY A 593 -34.10 -33.31 28.69
CA GLY A 593 -35.22 -34.04 29.27
C GLY A 593 -36.53 -33.97 28.47
N THR A 594 -36.56 -33.33 27.30
CA THR A 594 -37.73 -33.25 26.43
C THR A 594 -37.55 -34.03 25.12
N GLY A 595 -36.31 -34.05 24.60
CA GLY A 595 -35.94 -34.70 23.35
C GLY A 595 -35.27 -33.78 22.34
N THR A 596 -35.05 -34.30 21.12
CA THR A 596 -34.35 -33.61 20.03
C THR A 596 -35.11 -33.75 18.73
N THR A 597 -35.10 -32.71 17.89
CA THR A 597 -35.54 -32.75 16.50
C THR A 597 -34.42 -32.25 15.60
N PHE A 598 -33.97 -33.11 14.70
CA PHE A 598 -33.08 -32.73 13.61
C PHE A 598 -33.87 -32.39 12.37
N HIS A 599 -33.53 -31.26 11.73
CA HIS A 599 -34.17 -30.74 10.53
C HIS A 599 -33.17 -30.78 9.37
N VAL A 600 -33.47 -31.54 8.34
CA VAL A 600 -32.69 -31.60 7.09
C VAL A 600 -33.53 -30.98 5.98
N VAL A 601 -32.98 -30.01 5.28
CA VAL A 601 -33.61 -29.33 4.14
C VAL A 601 -32.75 -29.59 2.90
N LEU A 602 -33.35 -30.15 1.85
CA LEU A 602 -32.67 -30.53 0.61
C LEU A 602 -33.39 -29.92 -0.61
N PRO A 603 -32.67 -29.31 -1.58
CA PRO A 603 -33.31 -28.86 -2.82
C PRO A 603 -33.74 -30.06 -3.68
N LEU A 604 -34.96 -30.04 -4.27
CA LEU A 604 -35.46 -31.10 -5.12
C LEU A 604 -34.85 -31.13 -6.52
N GLY A 605 -34.49 -29.96 -7.06
CA GLY A 605 -33.76 -29.82 -8.31
C GLY A 605 -32.28 -29.61 -8.00
N GLY A 606 -31.41 -30.44 -8.58
CA GLY A 606 -29.98 -30.24 -8.43
C GLY A 606 -29.61 -28.81 -8.79
N ALA A 607 -28.83 -28.15 -7.93
CA ALA A 607 -28.12 -26.96 -8.34
C ALA A 607 -27.25 -27.35 -9.54
N ALA A 608 -27.50 -26.70 -10.69
CA ALA A 608 -26.73 -26.87 -11.90
C ALA A 608 -25.26 -26.46 -11.70
#